data_47ecab8c63f6e6d06807bcbf8afd8fd1
#
_entry.id   47ecab8c63f6e6d06807bcbf8afd8fd1
#
_cell.length_a   1.000
_cell.length_b   1.000
_cell.length_c   1.000
_cell.angle_alpha   90.00
_cell.angle_beta   90.00
_cell.angle_gamma   90.00
#
_symmetry.space_group_name_H-M   'P 1'
#
loop_
_entity.id
_entity.type
_entity.pdbx_description
1 polymer ?
#
loop_
_entity_poly.entity_id
_entity_poly.type
_entity_poly.pdbx_seq_one_letter_code
_entity_poly.pdbx_strand_id
1 'polypeptide(L)'
;MSLKGLGTYENRLLIILAVSFGFAFFDRNAVNYLTPYIVGELGLNNTQVGLLGSVLALSWAVAGYVIGRWSDAAGVRKPFLVGILLVFSACSVLSGLAASFPILLAARLIMGIAEGPMLPVCLAIMAIESSPTRRGLNTGVIQSVFSSLIGASIAPLVLVQLAEWFNWRVAFYLAGAPGLLCALAVMRYVREPRSADVADKKAAAVTGIGGPWAIFRERNIWLCCAIACLMVPWLMLHQTFLPLFLTKMRHLSNQQMSQVMSVLGVCAAFVGFCGPALSDRLGRKPVIFGLCSISLATPLAALYFQGSTLILAALMFIGWLGTGTFALFMGVIPTETLPTRHAASGMGLVMGAGEVIGGFCAPLLGGWAADQTTLAAPIKIAAICAFSAAVLCLFLKETAPVKVGIPAVRPESADSLP
;
A
#
# COMPACT_ATOMS: atom_id res chain seq x y z
N MET A 1 8.25 -22.77 10.75
CA MET A 1 8.97 -21.82 11.62
C MET A 1 9.02 -22.45 13.02
N SER A 2 10.20 -22.83 13.52
CA SER A 2 10.29 -23.48 14.85
C SER A 2 10.11 -22.40 15.93
N LEU A 3 9.35 -22.69 16.97
CA LEU A 3 9.10 -21.80 18.12
C LEU A 3 10.40 -21.32 18.81
N LYS A 4 11.50 -22.05 18.69
CA LYS A 4 12.84 -21.67 19.19
C LYS A 4 13.44 -20.45 18.46
N GLY A 5 12.98 -20.08 17.26
CA GLY A 5 13.45 -18.92 16.48
C GLY A 5 12.78 -17.58 16.85
N LEU A 6 11.64 -17.58 17.57
CA LEU A 6 10.92 -16.36 17.94
C LEU A 6 11.66 -15.49 18.99
N GLY A 7 12.68 -16.04 19.67
CA GLY A 7 13.47 -15.35 20.69
C GLY A 7 14.62 -14.49 20.14
N THR A 8 14.95 -14.55 18.84
CA THR A 8 16.03 -13.74 18.29
C THR A 8 15.62 -12.28 18.15
N TYR A 9 16.58 -11.36 18.29
CA TYR A 9 16.31 -9.92 18.14
C TYR A 9 15.73 -9.60 16.76
N GLU A 10 16.20 -10.25 15.70
CA GLU A 10 15.69 -10.09 14.32
C GLU A 10 14.18 -10.37 14.24
N ASN A 11 13.70 -11.45 14.82
CA ASN A 11 12.28 -11.80 14.77
C ASN A 11 11.41 -10.87 15.63
N ARG A 12 11.90 -10.45 16.80
CA ARG A 12 11.22 -9.47 17.65
C ARG A 12 11.11 -8.13 16.93
N LEU A 13 12.19 -7.67 16.32
CA LEU A 13 12.23 -6.46 15.54
C LEU A 13 11.24 -6.53 14.36
N LEU A 14 11.25 -7.63 13.61
CA LEU A 14 10.33 -7.86 12.49
C LEU A 14 8.87 -7.72 12.93
N ILE A 15 8.50 -8.37 14.04
CA ILE A 15 7.12 -8.31 14.55
C ILE A 15 6.74 -6.88 14.96
N ILE A 16 7.61 -6.17 15.70
CA ILE A 16 7.34 -4.80 16.14
C ILE A 16 7.15 -3.88 14.94
N LEU A 17 8.05 -3.91 13.95
CA LEU A 17 7.97 -3.05 12.78
C LEU A 17 6.76 -3.39 11.89
N ALA A 18 6.49 -4.68 11.67
CA ALA A 18 5.37 -5.13 10.85
C ALA A 18 4.01 -4.80 11.49
N VAL A 19 3.87 -5.01 12.80
CA VAL A 19 2.66 -4.65 13.55
C VAL A 19 2.47 -3.13 13.57
N SER A 20 3.54 -2.37 13.79
CA SER A 20 3.48 -0.91 13.75
C SER A 20 3.01 -0.39 12.39
N PHE A 21 3.55 -0.94 11.30
CA PHE A 21 3.13 -0.59 9.95
C PHE A 21 1.70 -1.03 9.65
N GLY A 22 1.28 -2.19 10.16
CA GLY A 22 -0.10 -2.67 10.05
C GLY A 22 -1.10 -1.74 10.74
N PHE A 23 -0.77 -1.24 11.94
CA PHE A 23 -1.64 -0.29 12.66
C PHE A 23 -1.63 1.11 12.05
N ALA A 24 -0.55 1.56 11.42
CA ALA A 24 -0.58 2.77 10.61
C ALA A 24 -1.60 2.63 9.46
N PHE A 25 -1.60 1.50 8.75
CA PHE A 25 -2.60 1.24 7.71
C PHE A 25 -4.02 1.05 8.24
N PHE A 26 -4.18 0.53 9.46
CA PHE A 26 -5.47 0.45 10.15
C PHE A 26 -6.08 1.84 10.34
N ASP A 27 -5.30 2.78 10.86
CA ASP A 27 -5.73 4.15 11.10
C ASP A 27 -5.89 4.94 9.79
N ARG A 28 -4.95 4.80 8.85
CA ARG A 28 -5.04 5.40 7.51
C ARG A 28 -6.36 5.07 6.82
N ASN A 29 -6.77 3.79 6.86
CA ASN A 29 -7.97 3.31 6.21
C ASN A 29 -9.25 3.59 7.01
N ALA A 30 -9.15 3.99 8.27
CA ALA A 30 -10.30 4.23 9.14
C ALA A 30 -11.30 5.20 8.50
N VAL A 31 -10.84 6.29 7.88
CA VAL A 31 -11.72 7.24 7.22
C VAL A 31 -12.55 6.59 6.12
N ASN A 32 -11.97 5.68 5.33
CA ASN A 32 -12.66 5.03 4.23
C ASN A 32 -13.82 4.14 4.73
N TYR A 33 -13.59 3.38 5.80
CA TYR A 33 -14.60 2.48 6.39
C TYR A 33 -15.65 3.23 7.19
N LEU A 34 -15.28 4.37 7.78
CA LEU A 34 -16.18 5.22 8.57
C LEU A 34 -16.89 6.29 7.73
N THR A 35 -16.53 6.46 6.44
CA THR A 35 -17.14 7.43 5.52
C THR A 35 -18.67 7.38 5.52
N PRO A 36 -19.36 6.20 5.53
CA PRO A 36 -20.81 6.16 5.54
C PRO A 36 -21.47 6.89 6.74
N TYR A 37 -20.77 6.93 7.89
CA TYR A 37 -21.20 7.64 9.10
C TYR A 37 -20.84 9.12 9.04
N ILE A 38 -19.61 9.43 8.61
CA ILE A 38 -19.04 10.79 8.58
C ILE A 38 -19.79 11.68 7.60
N VAL A 39 -20.10 11.16 6.40
CA VAL A 39 -20.82 11.91 5.35
C VAL A 39 -22.17 12.40 5.83
N GLY A 40 -22.91 11.57 6.57
CA GLY A 40 -24.22 11.96 7.11
C GLY A 40 -24.15 13.05 8.17
N GLU A 41 -23.14 13.01 9.04
CA GLU A 41 -23.04 13.95 10.18
C GLU A 41 -22.36 15.27 9.81
N LEU A 42 -21.29 15.22 8.99
CA LEU A 42 -20.55 16.42 8.57
C LEU A 42 -21.07 17.04 7.27
N GLY A 43 -22.10 16.44 6.64
CA GLY A 43 -22.68 16.95 5.39
C GLY A 43 -21.70 16.97 4.22
N LEU A 44 -20.79 15.99 4.13
CA LEU A 44 -19.76 15.97 3.10
C LEU A 44 -20.33 15.60 1.73
N ASN A 45 -19.86 16.28 0.68
CA ASN A 45 -20.07 15.85 -0.69
C ASN A 45 -18.98 14.84 -1.14
N ASN A 46 -19.17 14.19 -2.28
CA ASN A 46 -18.25 13.15 -2.75
C ASN A 46 -16.88 13.73 -3.14
N THR A 47 -16.81 14.96 -3.62
CA THR A 47 -15.54 15.66 -3.89
C THR A 47 -14.72 15.83 -2.61
N GLN A 48 -15.38 16.19 -1.49
CA GLN A 48 -14.71 16.30 -0.19
C GLN A 48 -14.22 14.93 0.31
N VAL A 49 -15.01 13.88 0.13
CA VAL A 49 -14.57 12.50 0.45
C VAL A 49 -13.34 12.12 -0.36
N GLY A 50 -13.33 12.38 -1.66
CA GLY A 50 -12.15 12.17 -2.52
C GLY A 50 -10.95 12.97 -2.07
N LEU A 51 -11.15 14.24 -1.68
CA LEU A 51 -10.08 15.15 -1.23
C LEU A 51 -9.41 14.66 0.06
N LEU A 52 -10.14 14.03 0.99
CA LEU A 52 -9.55 13.43 2.20
C LEU A 52 -8.49 12.37 1.86
N GLY A 53 -8.78 11.50 0.87
CA GLY A 53 -7.83 10.51 0.38
C GLY A 53 -6.66 11.14 -0.39
N SER A 54 -6.97 12.09 -1.28
CA SER A 54 -5.99 12.77 -2.14
C SER A 54 -4.94 13.54 -1.34
N VAL A 55 -5.37 14.34 -0.36
CA VAL A 55 -4.47 15.14 0.47
C VAL A 55 -3.54 14.25 1.30
N LEU A 56 -4.04 13.16 1.87
CA LEU A 56 -3.22 12.19 2.57
C LEU A 56 -2.19 11.55 1.64
N ALA A 57 -2.58 11.11 0.45
CA ALA A 57 -1.67 10.47 -0.50
C ALA A 57 -0.56 11.43 -0.97
N LEU A 58 -0.90 12.68 -1.28
CA LEU A 58 0.08 13.68 -1.69
C LEU A 58 1.07 14.00 -0.56
N SER A 59 0.57 14.28 0.63
CA SER A 59 1.42 14.58 1.79
C SER A 59 2.30 13.38 2.18
N TRP A 60 1.77 12.17 2.08
CA TRP A 60 2.51 10.92 2.29
C TRP A 60 3.69 10.77 1.30
N ALA A 61 3.45 10.98 0.01
CA ALA A 61 4.47 10.87 -1.02
C ALA A 61 5.59 11.92 -0.85
N VAL A 62 5.22 13.18 -0.63
CA VAL A 62 6.18 14.28 -0.42
C VAL A 62 6.99 14.07 0.86
N ALA A 63 6.32 13.76 1.98
CA ALA A 63 6.98 13.59 3.27
C ALA A 63 7.86 12.33 3.29
N GLY A 64 7.46 11.25 2.63
CA GLY A 64 8.26 10.05 2.49
C GLY A 64 9.63 10.32 1.88
N TYR A 65 9.66 11.17 0.85
CA TYR A 65 10.92 11.59 0.22
C TYR A 65 11.72 12.57 1.10
N VAL A 66 11.09 13.65 1.58
CA VAL A 66 11.78 14.73 2.31
C VAL A 66 12.29 14.25 3.67
N ILE A 67 11.40 13.66 4.47
CA ILE A 67 11.73 13.21 5.83
C ILE A 67 12.60 11.95 5.79
N GLY A 68 12.40 11.07 4.80
CA GLY A 68 13.26 9.91 4.58
C GLY A 68 14.71 10.34 4.37
N ARG A 69 14.95 11.33 3.50
CA ARG A 69 16.29 11.92 3.31
C ARG A 69 16.84 12.59 4.57
N TRP A 70 15.98 13.27 5.33
CA TRP A 70 16.40 13.91 6.57
C TRP A 70 16.82 12.87 7.62
N SER A 71 16.05 11.81 7.80
CA SER A 71 16.42 10.67 8.67
C SER A 71 17.77 10.05 8.26
N ASP A 72 17.99 9.90 6.94
CA ASP A 72 19.26 9.38 6.40
C ASP A 72 20.44 10.33 6.65
N ALA A 73 20.21 11.64 6.54
CA ALA A 73 21.23 12.65 6.81
C ALA A 73 21.56 12.78 8.30
N ALA A 74 20.54 12.67 9.17
CA ALA A 74 20.71 12.71 10.62
C ALA A 74 21.39 11.46 11.18
N GLY A 75 21.38 10.33 10.44
CA GLY A 75 21.99 9.07 10.86
C GLY A 75 21.25 8.38 12.01
N VAL A 76 20.05 8.87 12.39
CA VAL A 76 19.21 8.31 13.45
C VAL A 76 17.87 7.90 12.89
N ARG A 77 17.31 6.79 13.34
CA ARG A 77 16.08 6.21 12.77
C ARG A 77 15.00 5.94 13.80
N LYS A 78 15.38 5.46 14.97
CA LYS A 78 14.44 5.14 16.06
C LYS A 78 13.65 6.37 16.53
N PRO A 79 14.24 7.56 16.77
CA PRO A 79 13.49 8.76 17.16
C PRO A 79 12.47 9.18 16.10
N PHE A 80 12.84 9.07 14.80
CA PHE A 80 11.90 9.35 13.71
C PHE A 80 10.71 8.40 13.75
N LEU A 81 10.95 7.08 13.91
CA LEU A 81 9.88 6.08 13.98
C LEU A 81 8.95 6.33 15.18
N VAL A 82 9.51 6.66 16.34
CA VAL A 82 8.71 7.00 17.53
C VAL A 82 7.87 8.27 17.27
N GLY A 83 8.48 9.33 16.72
CA GLY A 83 7.79 10.57 16.37
C GLY A 83 6.63 10.32 15.38
N ILE A 84 6.84 9.52 14.34
CA ILE A 84 5.83 9.10 13.37
C ILE A 84 4.64 8.44 14.10
N LEU A 85 4.92 7.45 14.96
CA LEU A 85 3.90 6.71 15.69
C LEU A 85 3.07 7.60 16.62
N LEU A 86 3.70 8.56 17.30
CA LEU A 86 3.01 9.51 18.17
C LEU A 86 2.16 10.51 17.39
N VAL A 87 2.69 11.04 16.28
CA VAL A 87 1.98 12.03 15.46
C VAL A 87 0.77 11.42 14.78
N PHE A 88 0.88 10.23 14.17
CA PHE A 88 -0.30 9.63 13.55
C PHE A 88 -1.38 9.27 14.59
N SER A 89 -0.99 8.78 15.79
CA SER A 89 -1.94 8.52 16.88
C SER A 89 -2.66 9.80 17.31
N ALA A 90 -1.94 10.94 17.41
CA ALA A 90 -2.56 12.24 17.68
C ALA A 90 -3.50 12.68 16.56
N CYS A 91 -3.14 12.43 15.29
CA CYS A 91 -4.01 12.72 14.14
C CYS A 91 -5.28 11.87 14.12
N SER A 92 -5.23 10.63 14.61
CA SER A 92 -6.41 9.80 14.79
C SER A 92 -7.38 10.42 15.81
N VAL A 93 -6.86 10.85 16.95
CA VAL A 93 -7.66 11.57 17.96
C VAL A 93 -8.22 12.86 17.37
N LEU A 94 -7.42 13.65 16.64
CA LEU A 94 -7.87 14.86 15.97
C LEU A 94 -8.96 14.58 14.93
N SER A 95 -8.87 13.45 14.21
CA SER A 95 -9.91 13.01 13.27
C SER A 95 -11.23 12.71 14.00
N GLY A 96 -11.18 12.09 15.18
CA GLY A 96 -12.35 11.84 16.02
C GLY A 96 -12.94 13.13 16.62
N LEU A 97 -12.14 14.16 16.87
CA LEU A 97 -12.58 15.47 17.35
C LEU A 97 -13.10 16.39 16.22
N ALA A 98 -13.01 15.97 14.96
CA ALA A 98 -13.38 16.81 13.83
C ALA A 98 -14.87 17.14 13.86
N ALA A 99 -15.18 18.42 14.02
CA ALA A 99 -16.52 18.99 13.96
C ALA A 99 -16.85 19.55 12.57
N SER A 100 -15.88 19.57 11.64
CA SER A 100 -16.05 20.11 10.29
C SER A 100 -15.06 19.48 9.31
N PHE A 101 -15.38 19.58 8.01
CA PHE A 101 -14.51 19.11 6.94
C PHE A 101 -13.08 19.66 7.01
N PRO A 102 -12.82 20.98 7.21
CA PRO A 102 -11.46 21.50 7.26
C PRO A 102 -10.59 20.88 8.37
N ILE A 103 -11.18 20.58 9.54
CA ILE A 103 -10.46 19.95 10.65
C ILE A 103 -10.07 18.51 10.27
N LEU A 104 -11.01 17.76 9.68
CA LEU A 104 -10.74 16.40 9.22
C LEU A 104 -9.69 16.39 8.10
N LEU A 105 -9.75 17.35 7.16
CA LEU A 105 -8.78 17.52 6.10
C LEU A 105 -7.39 17.84 6.64
N ALA A 106 -7.27 18.75 7.62
CA ALA A 106 -6.01 19.06 8.28
C ALA A 106 -5.42 17.84 9.00
N ALA A 107 -6.27 17.03 9.67
CA ALA A 107 -5.83 15.79 10.29
C ALA A 107 -5.28 14.81 9.25
N ARG A 108 -5.92 14.68 8.05
CA ARG A 108 -5.43 13.84 6.95
C ARG A 108 -4.11 14.32 6.37
N LEU A 109 -3.93 15.64 6.21
CA LEU A 109 -2.69 16.25 5.75
C LEU A 109 -1.52 15.91 6.69
N ILE A 110 -1.71 16.18 8.00
CA ILE A 110 -0.67 15.93 9.01
C ILE A 110 -0.37 14.44 9.15
N MET A 111 -1.40 13.59 9.09
CA MET A 111 -1.26 12.13 9.11
C MET A 111 -0.40 11.64 7.94
N GLY A 112 -0.65 12.12 6.71
CA GLY A 112 0.15 11.76 5.55
C GLY A 112 1.61 12.20 5.70
N ILE A 113 1.87 13.40 6.26
CA ILE A 113 3.24 13.86 6.57
C ILE A 113 3.92 12.93 7.58
N ALA A 114 3.21 12.47 8.59
CA ALA A 114 3.76 11.56 9.60
C ALA A 114 4.03 10.16 9.02
N GLU A 115 3.07 9.59 8.31
CA GLU A 115 3.16 8.19 7.83
C GLU A 115 4.08 8.01 6.62
N GLY A 116 4.31 9.07 5.81
CA GLY A 116 5.12 8.98 4.59
C GLY A 116 6.50 8.36 4.80
N PRO A 117 7.28 8.77 5.78
CA PRO A 117 8.61 8.23 6.04
C PRO A 117 8.60 6.87 6.75
N MET A 118 7.45 6.37 7.21
CA MET A 118 7.38 5.19 8.07
C MET A 118 7.94 3.93 7.40
N LEU A 119 7.52 3.63 6.17
CA LEU A 119 7.99 2.44 5.46
C LEU A 119 9.50 2.50 5.19
N PRO A 120 10.07 3.57 4.58
CA PRO A 120 11.50 3.68 4.39
C PRO A 120 12.31 3.53 5.69
N VAL A 121 11.85 4.14 6.79
CA VAL A 121 12.51 4.03 8.09
C VAL A 121 12.45 2.60 8.64
N CYS A 122 11.29 1.95 8.60
CA CYS A 122 11.15 0.55 9.03
C CYS A 122 12.04 -0.40 8.21
N LEU A 123 12.03 -0.26 6.89
CA LEU A 123 12.84 -1.09 6.01
C LEU A 123 14.34 -0.85 6.21
N ALA A 124 14.73 0.39 6.46
CA ALA A 124 16.12 0.72 6.73
C ALA A 124 16.63 0.15 8.07
N ILE A 125 15.82 0.18 9.14
CA ILE A 125 16.15 -0.47 10.41
C ILE A 125 16.24 -1.99 10.20
N MET A 126 15.24 -2.58 9.52
CA MET A 126 15.21 -4.03 9.31
C MET A 126 16.36 -4.53 8.42
N ALA A 127 16.76 -3.77 7.39
CA ALA A 127 17.82 -4.15 6.48
C ALA A 127 19.20 -4.27 7.16
N ILE A 128 19.44 -3.51 8.24
CA ILE A 128 20.68 -3.56 9.02
C ILE A 128 20.73 -4.84 9.86
N GLU A 129 19.60 -5.20 10.48
CA GLU A 129 19.49 -6.28 11.46
C GLU A 129 19.08 -7.63 10.82
N SER A 130 18.69 -7.64 9.55
CA SER A 130 18.29 -8.86 8.84
C SER A 130 19.50 -9.66 8.38
N SER A 131 19.46 -10.98 8.62
CA SER A 131 20.35 -11.93 7.96
C SER A 131 20.17 -11.88 6.43
N PRO A 132 21.26 -12.05 5.65
CA PRO A 132 21.20 -11.95 4.18
C PRO A 132 20.14 -12.84 3.54
N THR A 133 19.97 -14.05 4.06
CA THR A 133 19.00 -15.06 3.56
C THR A 133 17.53 -14.72 3.84
N ARG A 134 17.25 -13.87 4.84
CA ARG A 134 15.88 -13.53 5.27
C ARG A 134 15.46 -12.11 4.91
N ARG A 135 16.36 -11.29 4.37
CA ARG A 135 16.12 -9.87 4.09
C ARG A 135 14.89 -9.64 3.21
N GLY A 136 14.77 -10.42 2.12
CA GLY A 136 13.59 -10.33 1.23
C GLY A 136 12.29 -10.72 1.92
N LEU A 137 12.29 -11.81 2.71
CA LEU A 137 11.11 -12.23 3.48
C LEU A 137 10.70 -11.15 4.50
N ASN A 138 11.66 -10.62 5.26
CA ASN A 138 11.41 -9.62 6.29
C ASN A 138 10.83 -8.33 5.68
N THR A 139 11.36 -7.89 4.52
CA THR A 139 10.82 -6.75 3.77
C THR A 139 9.38 -7.01 3.33
N GLY A 140 9.09 -8.17 2.74
CA GLY A 140 7.74 -8.52 2.30
C GLY A 140 6.73 -8.61 3.44
N VAL A 141 7.14 -9.14 4.60
CA VAL A 141 6.29 -9.22 5.80
C VAL A 141 5.93 -7.82 6.30
N ILE A 142 6.90 -6.91 6.42
CA ILE A 142 6.63 -5.54 6.88
C ILE A 142 5.72 -4.82 5.89
N GLN A 143 6.04 -4.87 4.60
CA GLN A 143 5.37 -4.07 3.58
C GLN A 143 3.95 -4.54 3.28
N SER A 144 3.69 -5.84 3.26
CA SER A 144 2.45 -6.37 2.67
C SER A 144 1.57 -7.15 3.63
N VAL A 145 2.14 -8.02 4.50
CA VAL A 145 1.33 -8.96 5.28
C VAL A 145 0.49 -8.23 6.32
N PHE A 146 1.15 -7.49 7.18
CA PHE A 146 0.47 -6.86 8.31
C PHE A 146 -0.34 -5.64 7.88
N SER A 147 0.09 -4.88 6.87
CA SER A 147 -0.70 -3.80 6.29
C SER A 147 -2.03 -4.31 5.71
N SER A 148 -2.02 -5.46 5.04
CA SER A 148 -3.24 -6.07 4.50
C SER A 148 -4.10 -6.73 5.58
N LEU A 149 -3.49 -7.52 6.48
CA LEU A 149 -4.26 -8.24 7.51
C LEU A 149 -4.84 -7.28 8.55
N ILE A 150 -4.03 -6.39 9.13
CA ILE A 150 -4.49 -5.45 10.15
C ILE A 150 -5.23 -4.29 9.49
N GLY A 151 -4.62 -3.66 8.47
CA GLY A 151 -5.12 -2.40 7.89
C GLY A 151 -6.25 -2.57 6.89
N ALA A 152 -6.38 -3.70 6.22
CA ALA A 152 -7.43 -3.89 5.22
C ALA A 152 -8.43 -5.01 5.58
N SER A 153 -8.03 -6.01 6.40
CA SER A 153 -8.94 -7.10 6.76
C SER A 153 -9.59 -6.91 8.14
N ILE A 154 -8.79 -6.64 9.18
CA ILE A 154 -9.31 -6.46 10.56
C ILE A 154 -9.94 -5.08 10.73
N ALA A 155 -9.35 -4.04 10.15
CA ALA A 155 -9.80 -2.66 10.33
C ALA A 155 -11.29 -2.43 10.02
N PRO A 156 -11.84 -2.85 8.87
CA PRO A 156 -13.25 -2.60 8.59
C PRO A 156 -14.18 -3.27 9.62
N LEU A 157 -13.87 -4.49 10.06
CA LEU A 157 -14.69 -5.20 11.05
C LEU A 157 -14.68 -4.49 12.40
N VAL A 158 -13.49 -4.14 12.89
CA VAL A 158 -13.33 -3.51 14.22
C VAL A 158 -13.88 -2.09 14.22
N LEU A 159 -13.53 -1.27 13.22
CA LEU A 159 -13.92 0.14 13.18
C LEU A 159 -15.41 0.33 12.98
N VAL A 160 -16.02 -0.45 12.09
CA VAL A 160 -17.48 -0.41 11.88
C VAL A 160 -18.22 -0.90 13.12
N GLN A 161 -17.75 -1.99 13.77
CA GLN A 161 -18.36 -2.48 15.00
C GLN A 161 -18.28 -1.46 16.14
N LEU A 162 -17.14 -0.76 16.27
CA LEU A 162 -16.99 0.32 17.26
C LEU A 162 -17.91 1.51 16.94
N ALA A 163 -18.05 1.85 15.65
CA ALA A 163 -18.95 2.92 15.23
C ALA A 163 -20.43 2.58 15.48
N GLU A 164 -20.84 1.32 15.33
CA GLU A 164 -22.18 0.84 15.64
C GLU A 164 -22.49 0.84 17.15
N TRP A 165 -21.51 0.42 17.98
CA TRP A 165 -21.71 0.36 19.45
C TRP A 165 -21.66 1.72 20.12
N PHE A 166 -20.83 2.62 19.62
CA PHE A 166 -20.61 3.94 20.22
C PHE A 166 -20.94 5.05 19.21
N ASN A 167 -19.97 5.41 18.40
CA ASN A 167 -20.04 6.31 17.25
C ASN A 167 -18.70 6.29 16.49
N TRP A 168 -18.63 6.89 15.30
CA TRP A 168 -17.42 6.93 14.48
C TRP A 168 -16.26 7.71 15.12
N ARG A 169 -16.55 8.66 16.02
CA ARG A 169 -15.52 9.43 16.76
C ARG A 169 -14.74 8.54 17.71
N VAL A 170 -15.45 7.71 18.47
CA VAL A 170 -14.83 6.73 19.39
C VAL A 170 -14.02 5.71 18.61
N ALA A 171 -14.48 5.29 17.42
CA ALA A 171 -13.74 4.41 16.56
C ALA A 171 -12.37 5.01 16.18
N PHE A 172 -12.28 6.33 15.87
CA PHE A 172 -11.00 7.01 15.65
C PHE A 172 -10.14 7.10 16.91
N TYR A 173 -10.70 7.44 18.08
CA TYR A 173 -9.91 7.48 19.32
C TYR A 173 -9.26 6.14 19.62
N LEU A 174 -10.00 5.05 19.43
CA LEU A 174 -9.49 3.69 19.63
C LEU A 174 -8.56 3.24 18.50
N ALA A 175 -8.71 3.76 17.27
CA ALA A 175 -7.79 3.46 16.17
C ALA A 175 -6.38 4.03 16.41
N GLY A 176 -6.26 5.16 17.09
CA GLY A 176 -4.96 5.75 17.46
C GLY A 176 -4.25 5.05 18.62
N ALA A 177 -4.99 4.38 19.51
CA ALA A 177 -4.42 3.75 20.71
C ALA A 177 -3.32 2.71 20.43
N PRO A 178 -3.45 1.79 19.46
CA PRO A 178 -2.39 0.85 19.11
C PRO A 178 -1.09 1.53 18.67
N GLY A 179 -1.16 2.71 18.04
CA GLY A 179 0.01 3.47 17.65
C GLY A 179 0.85 3.90 18.86
N LEU A 180 0.22 4.31 19.96
CA LEU A 180 0.91 4.62 21.22
C LEU A 180 1.60 3.39 21.80
N LEU A 181 0.93 2.23 21.79
CA LEU A 181 1.51 0.97 22.24
C LEU A 181 2.70 0.55 21.38
N CYS A 182 2.61 0.74 20.07
CA CYS A 182 3.72 0.52 19.15
C CYS A 182 4.88 1.48 19.42
N ALA A 183 4.61 2.76 19.70
CA ALA A 183 5.65 3.73 20.06
C ALA A 183 6.39 3.30 21.35
N LEU A 184 5.67 2.86 22.37
CA LEU A 184 6.25 2.31 23.60
C LEU A 184 7.08 1.05 23.31
N ALA A 185 6.59 0.15 22.48
CA ALA A 185 7.32 -1.06 22.07
C ALA A 185 8.62 -0.71 21.32
N VAL A 186 8.56 0.26 20.38
CA VAL A 186 9.74 0.75 19.66
C VAL A 186 10.73 1.38 20.63
N MET A 187 10.29 2.25 21.55
CA MET A 187 11.16 2.87 22.55
C MET A 187 11.86 1.83 23.44
N ARG A 188 11.13 0.78 23.85
CA ARG A 188 11.64 -0.22 24.81
C ARG A 188 12.51 -1.30 24.17
N TYR A 189 12.18 -1.74 22.95
CA TYR A 189 12.74 -2.96 22.39
C TYR A 189 13.55 -2.76 21.11
N VAL A 190 13.37 -1.66 20.36
CA VAL A 190 14.14 -1.39 19.15
C VAL A 190 15.42 -0.65 19.53
N ARG A 191 16.55 -1.14 19.03
CA ARG A 191 17.86 -0.50 19.18
C ARG A 191 18.07 0.52 18.08
N GLU A 192 18.76 1.63 18.37
CA GLU A 192 19.21 2.53 17.32
C GLU A 192 20.31 1.84 16.51
N PRO A 193 20.19 1.75 15.17
CA PRO A 193 21.27 1.21 14.33
C PRO A 193 22.53 2.07 14.46
N ARG A 194 23.70 1.44 14.50
CA ARG A 194 24.99 2.15 14.59
C ARG A 194 25.27 2.91 13.29
N SER A 195 25.75 4.14 13.40
CA SER A 195 26.05 5.02 12.25
C SER A 195 27.07 4.44 11.27
N ALA A 196 28.03 3.64 11.75
CA ALA A 196 29.02 2.97 10.91
C ALA A 196 28.39 1.99 9.91
N ASP A 197 27.37 1.21 10.33
CA ASP A 197 26.67 0.25 9.47
C ASP A 197 25.85 0.93 8.36
N VAL A 198 25.54 2.21 8.54
CA VAL A 198 24.80 3.05 7.56
C VAL A 198 25.77 3.62 6.52
N ALA A 199 26.97 3.99 6.90
CA ALA A 199 27.99 4.59 6.02
C ALA A 199 28.52 3.58 4.98
N ASP A 200 28.83 2.35 5.41
CA ASP A 200 29.34 1.30 4.51
C ASP A 200 28.36 0.90 3.41
N LYS A 201 27.05 0.91 3.70
CA LYS A 201 26.01 0.61 2.69
C LYS A 201 25.74 1.77 1.73
N LYS A 202 25.99 3.03 2.14
CA LYS A 202 25.92 4.19 1.26
C LYS A 202 27.07 4.21 0.23
N ALA A 203 28.27 3.81 0.64
CA ALA A 203 29.45 3.74 -0.24
C ALA A 203 29.24 2.71 -1.38
N ALA A 204 28.62 1.57 -1.09
CA ALA A 204 28.34 0.52 -2.07
C ALA A 204 27.29 0.90 -3.13
N ALA A 205 26.44 1.90 -2.86
CA ALA A 205 25.34 2.32 -3.75
C ALA A 205 25.76 3.39 -4.78
N VAL A 206 26.93 4.03 -4.64
CA VAL A 206 27.30 5.24 -5.39
C VAL A 206 28.18 4.99 -6.64
N THR A 207 28.70 3.80 -6.84
CA THR A 207 29.62 3.53 -7.95
C THR A 207 28.91 3.07 -9.22
N GLY A 208 28.57 4.00 -10.10
CA GLY A 208 28.06 3.65 -11.44
C GLY A 208 27.88 4.83 -12.38
N ILE A 209 28.85 5.02 -13.29
CA ILE A 209 28.79 5.98 -14.40
C ILE A 209 27.77 5.51 -15.45
N GLY A 210 26.62 6.15 -15.49
CA GLY A 210 25.60 6.02 -16.52
C GLY A 210 24.51 7.06 -16.26
N GLY A 211 24.29 7.97 -17.22
CA GLY A 211 23.39 9.11 -17.03
C GLY A 211 21.96 8.69 -16.68
N PRO A 212 21.21 9.51 -15.94
CA PRO A 212 19.83 9.24 -15.50
C PRO A 212 18.84 9.04 -16.67
N TRP A 213 19.22 9.41 -17.87
CA TRP A 213 18.43 9.30 -19.11
C TRP A 213 18.27 7.87 -19.63
N ALA A 214 19.09 6.91 -19.19
CA ALA A 214 19.00 5.50 -19.62
C ALA A 214 17.65 4.87 -19.26
N ILE A 215 17.06 5.28 -18.13
CA ILE A 215 15.75 4.80 -17.64
C ILE A 215 14.63 5.12 -18.64
N PHE A 216 14.70 6.30 -19.28
CA PHE A 216 13.67 6.76 -20.19
C PHE A 216 13.72 6.10 -21.58
N ARG A 217 14.75 5.30 -21.87
CA ARG A 217 14.88 4.55 -23.12
C ARG A 217 14.18 3.19 -23.09
N GLU A 218 13.88 2.69 -21.89
CA GLU A 218 13.33 1.36 -21.71
C GLU A 218 11.81 1.36 -21.84
N ARG A 219 11.30 0.68 -22.89
CA ARG A 219 9.87 0.57 -23.20
C ARG A 219 9.08 0.00 -22.02
N ASN A 220 9.59 -1.04 -21.35
CA ASN A 220 8.88 -1.67 -20.22
C ASN A 220 8.69 -0.68 -19.06
N ILE A 221 9.60 0.26 -18.84
CA ILE A 221 9.46 1.25 -17.77
C ILE A 221 8.28 2.18 -18.03
N TRP A 222 8.14 2.70 -19.27
CA TRP A 222 7.00 3.52 -19.64
C TRP A 222 5.68 2.77 -19.57
N LEU A 223 5.66 1.50 -19.97
CA LEU A 223 4.48 0.66 -19.85
C LEU A 223 4.15 0.39 -18.37
N CYS A 224 5.14 0.15 -17.52
CA CYS A 224 4.93 0.03 -16.07
C CYS A 224 4.39 1.33 -15.46
N CYS A 225 4.90 2.51 -15.88
CA CYS A 225 4.34 3.81 -15.47
C CYS A 225 2.87 3.95 -15.90
N ALA A 226 2.56 3.62 -17.15
CA ALA A 226 1.20 3.71 -17.67
C ALA A 226 0.24 2.73 -16.97
N ILE A 227 0.68 1.49 -16.69
CA ILE A 227 -0.07 0.51 -15.91
C ILE A 227 -0.25 1.01 -14.47
N ALA A 228 0.77 1.59 -13.84
CA ALA A 228 0.67 2.19 -12.52
C ALA A 228 -0.36 3.33 -12.49
N CYS A 229 -0.34 4.23 -13.51
CA CYS A 229 -1.32 5.32 -13.67
C CYS A 229 -2.75 4.83 -13.93
N LEU A 230 -2.98 3.54 -14.09
CA LEU A 230 -4.31 2.93 -14.23
C LEU A 230 -4.67 2.03 -13.03
N MET A 231 -3.73 1.21 -12.55
CA MET A 231 -4.02 0.26 -11.47
C MET A 231 -4.02 0.93 -10.08
N VAL A 232 -3.23 1.99 -9.86
CA VAL A 232 -3.32 2.76 -8.60
C VAL A 232 -4.64 3.52 -8.50
N PRO A 233 -5.15 4.23 -9.54
CA PRO A 233 -6.53 4.72 -9.57
C PRO A 233 -7.58 3.64 -9.30
N TRP A 234 -7.46 2.48 -9.94
CA TRP A 234 -8.37 1.36 -9.69
C TRP A 234 -8.45 1.02 -8.20
N LEU A 235 -7.30 0.90 -7.53
CA LEU A 235 -7.24 0.60 -6.10
C LEU A 235 -7.80 1.74 -5.24
N MET A 236 -7.36 2.97 -5.48
CA MET A 236 -7.71 4.13 -4.64
C MET A 236 -9.18 4.49 -4.75
N LEU A 237 -9.76 4.42 -5.94
CA LEU A 237 -11.19 4.65 -6.14
C LEU A 237 -12.05 3.62 -5.39
N HIS A 238 -11.64 2.34 -5.40
CA HIS A 238 -12.33 1.33 -4.61
C HIS A 238 -12.14 1.54 -3.11
N GLN A 239 -10.94 1.81 -2.64
CA GLN A 239 -10.72 2.04 -1.20
C GLN A 239 -11.52 3.24 -0.69
N THR A 240 -11.62 4.31 -1.46
CA THR A 240 -12.30 5.54 -1.05
C THR A 240 -13.82 5.47 -1.19
N PHE A 241 -14.31 4.97 -2.34
CA PHE A 241 -15.75 5.07 -2.67
C PHE A 241 -16.54 3.79 -2.53
N LEU A 242 -15.89 2.61 -2.51
CA LEU A 242 -16.61 1.34 -2.43
C LEU A 242 -17.41 1.18 -1.14
N PRO A 243 -16.89 1.54 0.07
CA PRO A 243 -17.70 1.48 1.29
C PRO A 243 -18.98 2.33 1.20
N LEU A 244 -18.85 3.55 0.69
CA LEU A 244 -19.97 4.45 0.51
C LEU A 244 -20.94 3.96 -0.60
N PHE A 245 -20.41 3.41 -1.70
CA PHE A 245 -21.21 2.83 -2.79
C PHE A 245 -22.02 1.62 -2.30
N LEU A 246 -21.40 0.72 -1.57
CA LEU A 246 -22.08 -0.47 -1.04
C LEU A 246 -23.21 -0.12 -0.08
N THR A 247 -23.03 0.89 0.76
CA THR A 247 -24.05 1.31 1.74
C THR A 247 -25.13 2.19 1.11
N LYS A 248 -24.78 3.19 0.30
CA LYS A 248 -25.73 4.18 -0.23
C LYS A 248 -26.42 3.75 -1.52
N MET A 249 -25.73 3.05 -2.42
CA MET A 249 -26.28 2.64 -3.71
C MET A 249 -26.78 1.18 -3.72
N ARG A 250 -26.09 0.28 -2.98
CA ARG A 250 -26.43 -1.12 -2.91
C ARG A 250 -27.27 -1.46 -1.67
N HIS A 251 -27.50 -0.47 -0.78
CA HIS A 251 -28.28 -0.59 0.44
C HIS A 251 -27.84 -1.72 1.37
N LEU A 252 -26.57 -2.09 1.34
CA LEU A 252 -26.00 -3.03 2.30
C LEU A 252 -25.92 -2.36 3.68
N SER A 253 -26.11 -3.15 4.74
CA SER A 253 -25.81 -2.66 6.08
C SER A 253 -24.32 -2.36 6.22
N ASN A 254 -23.96 -1.46 7.15
CA ASN A 254 -22.56 -1.15 7.42
C ASN A 254 -21.77 -2.42 7.80
N GLN A 255 -22.40 -3.35 8.51
CA GLN A 255 -21.79 -4.61 8.88
C GLN A 255 -21.55 -5.52 7.65
N GLN A 256 -22.49 -5.60 6.71
CA GLN A 256 -22.28 -6.34 5.45
C GLN A 256 -21.17 -5.71 4.61
N MET A 257 -21.15 -4.37 4.53
CA MET A 257 -20.07 -3.63 3.85
C MET A 257 -18.71 -3.95 4.49
N SER A 258 -18.60 -3.92 5.82
CA SER A 258 -17.34 -4.22 6.52
C SER A 258 -16.86 -5.65 6.29
N GLN A 259 -17.77 -6.63 6.21
CA GLN A 259 -17.46 -8.02 5.87
C GLN A 259 -16.91 -8.15 4.45
N VAL A 260 -17.55 -7.50 3.46
CA VAL A 260 -17.05 -7.46 2.08
C VAL A 260 -15.64 -6.87 2.04
N MET A 261 -15.44 -5.69 2.66
CA MET A 261 -14.12 -5.04 2.68
C MET A 261 -13.06 -5.90 3.37
N SER A 262 -13.41 -6.59 4.45
CA SER A 262 -12.52 -7.51 5.15
C SER A 262 -12.05 -8.67 4.25
N VAL A 263 -12.98 -9.26 3.50
CA VAL A 263 -12.67 -10.34 2.53
C VAL A 263 -11.68 -9.85 1.46
N LEU A 264 -11.83 -8.59 0.99
CA LEU A 264 -10.88 -7.99 0.06
C LEU A 264 -9.49 -7.81 0.70
N GLY A 265 -9.43 -7.43 1.97
CA GLY A 265 -8.18 -7.34 2.73
C GLY A 265 -7.45 -8.68 2.85
N VAL A 266 -8.18 -9.78 3.12
CA VAL A 266 -7.62 -11.15 3.12
C VAL A 266 -7.05 -11.49 1.75
N CYS A 267 -7.79 -11.18 0.67
CA CYS A 267 -7.33 -11.41 -0.70
C CYS A 267 -5.99 -10.69 -0.98
N ALA A 268 -5.89 -9.41 -0.61
CA ALA A 268 -4.68 -8.62 -0.81
C ALA A 268 -3.48 -9.21 -0.07
N ALA A 269 -3.66 -9.69 1.17
CA ALA A 269 -2.61 -10.37 1.93
C ALA A 269 -2.13 -11.65 1.22
N PHE A 270 -3.06 -12.44 0.71
CA PHE A 270 -2.76 -13.70 0.02
C PHE A 270 -2.04 -13.46 -1.32
N VAL A 271 -2.60 -12.60 -2.18
CA VAL A 271 -2.09 -12.42 -3.55
C VAL A 271 -0.77 -11.65 -3.59
N GLY A 272 -0.48 -10.85 -2.59
CA GLY A 272 0.80 -10.15 -2.46
C GLY A 272 2.01 -11.11 -2.48
N PHE A 273 1.84 -12.35 -2.02
CA PHE A 273 2.85 -13.41 -2.11
C PHE A 273 2.69 -14.29 -3.34
N CYS A 274 1.46 -14.74 -3.60
CA CYS A 274 1.20 -15.70 -4.65
C CYS A 274 1.38 -15.11 -6.06
N GLY A 275 1.09 -13.83 -6.25
CA GLY A 275 1.21 -13.17 -7.55
C GLY A 275 2.63 -13.19 -8.12
N PRO A 276 3.63 -12.65 -7.42
CA PRO A 276 5.03 -12.73 -7.85
C PRO A 276 5.52 -14.16 -8.03
N ALA A 277 5.23 -15.06 -7.06
CA ALA A 277 5.64 -16.47 -7.14
C ALA A 277 5.06 -17.20 -8.36
N LEU A 278 3.80 -16.90 -8.72
CA LEU A 278 3.17 -17.44 -9.92
C LEU A 278 3.85 -16.91 -11.18
N SER A 279 4.23 -15.63 -11.18
CA SER A 279 4.90 -14.99 -12.30
C SER A 279 6.33 -15.50 -12.54
N ASP A 280 6.99 -16.02 -11.49
CA ASP A 280 8.30 -16.68 -11.63
C ASP A 280 8.22 -17.95 -12.49
N ARG A 281 7.10 -18.66 -12.44
CA ARG A 281 6.89 -19.91 -13.17
C ARG A 281 6.25 -19.71 -14.55
N LEU A 282 5.20 -18.90 -14.62
CA LEU A 282 4.40 -18.73 -15.84
C LEU A 282 4.95 -17.62 -16.77
N GLY A 283 5.75 -16.71 -16.23
CA GLY A 283 6.21 -15.50 -16.92
C GLY A 283 5.54 -14.25 -16.38
N ARG A 284 6.22 -13.09 -16.51
CA ARG A 284 5.71 -11.81 -15.99
C ARG A 284 4.51 -11.32 -16.77
N LYS A 285 4.63 -11.31 -18.11
CA LYS A 285 3.61 -10.80 -19.02
C LYS A 285 2.27 -11.55 -18.91
N PRO A 286 2.17 -12.90 -18.99
CA PRO A 286 0.88 -13.58 -18.90
C PRO A 286 0.23 -13.41 -17.53
N VAL A 287 1.01 -13.39 -16.44
CA VAL A 287 0.45 -13.25 -15.08
C VAL A 287 -0.08 -11.84 -14.86
N ILE A 288 0.66 -10.79 -15.22
CA ILE A 288 0.17 -9.41 -15.05
C ILE A 288 -1.06 -9.14 -15.92
N PHE A 289 -1.09 -9.67 -17.16
CA PHE A 289 -2.26 -9.57 -18.03
C PHE A 289 -3.48 -10.26 -17.43
N GLY A 290 -3.31 -11.50 -16.93
CA GLY A 290 -4.39 -12.26 -16.29
C GLY A 290 -4.93 -11.57 -15.04
N LEU A 291 -4.05 -11.07 -14.17
CA LEU A 291 -4.44 -10.36 -12.95
C LEU A 291 -5.12 -9.01 -13.24
N CYS A 292 -4.63 -8.23 -14.23
CA CYS A 292 -5.32 -7.01 -14.67
C CYS A 292 -6.68 -7.31 -15.28
N SER A 293 -6.82 -8.39 -16.05
CA SER A 293 -8.11 -8.77 -16.64
C SER A 293 -9.11 -9.22 -15.57
N ILE A 294 -8.66 -10.01 -14.60
CA ILE A 294 -9.50 -10.46 -13.49
C ILE A 294 -9.92 -9.28 -12.60
N SER A 295 -9.11 -8.22 -12.48
CA SER A 295 -9.43 -7.05 -11.65
C SER A 295 -10.72 -6.33 -12.08
N LEU A 296 -11.18 -6.53 -13.31
CA LEU A 296 -12.48 -6.07 -13.80
C LEU A 296 -13.67 -6.67 -13.02
N ALA A 297 -13.51 -7.87 -12.46
CA ALA A 297 -14.59 -8.53 -11.73
C ALA A 297 -15.06 -7.72 -10.52
N THR A 298 -14.17 -7.01 -9.81
CA THR A 298 -14.55 -6.18 -8.65
C THR A 298 -15.54 -5.06 -9.02
N PRO A 299 -15.21 -4.10 -9.92
CA PRO A 299 -16.14 -3.03 -10.26
C PRO A 299 -17.40 -3.54 -10.98
N LEU A 300 -17.29 -4.58 -11.83
CA LEU A 300 -18.45 -5.14 -12.51
C LEU A 300 -19.40 -5.83 -11.53
N ALA A 301 -18.88 -6.59 -10.57
CA ALA A 301 -19.70 -7.19 -9.52
C ALA A 301 -20.36 -6.11 -8.66
N ALA A 302 -19.63 -5.07 -8.26
CA ALA A 302 -20.19 -3.96 -7.50
C ALA A 302 -21.33 -3.26 -8.24
N LEU A 303 -21.20 -3.03 -9.56
CA LEU A 303 -22.17 -2.28 -10.35
C LEU A 303 -23.40 -3.11 -10.73
N TYR A 304 -23.22 -4.36 -11.13
CA TYR A 304 -24.27 -5.09 -11.85
C TYR A 304 -24.77 -6.36 -11.15
N PHE A 305 -23.99 -6.96 -10.26
CA PHE A 305 -24.44 -8.19 -9.59
C PHE A 305 -25.56 -7.89 -8.59
N GLN A 306 -26.72 -8.55 -8.76
CA GLN A 306 -27.90 -8.46 -7.88
C GLN A 306 -28.15 -9.84 -7.26
N GLY A 307 -27.53 -10.12 -6.13
CA GLY A 307 -27.65 -11.39 -5.43
C GLY A 307 -27.22 -11.29 -3.99
N SER A 308 -26.94 -12.43 -3.36
CA SER A 308 -26.54 -12.45 -1.95
C SER A 308 -25.19 -11.74 -1.73
N THR A 309 -25.02 -11.15 -0.56
CA THR A 309 -23.79 -10.48 -0.15
C THR A 309 -22.58 -11.42 -0.19
N LEU A 310 -22.79 -12.71 0.10
CA LEU A 310 -21.73 -13.73 0.07
C LEU A 310 -21.18 -13.92 -1.34
N ILE A 311 -22.06 -14.05 -2.33
CA ILE A 311 -21.64 -14.22 -3.74
C ILE A 311 -21.01 -12.93 -4.25
N LEU A 312 -21.55 -11.77 -3.89
CA LEU A 312 -20.93 -10.47 -4.19
C LEU A 312 -19.50 -10.41 -3.65
N ALA A 313 -19.30 -10.76 -2.37
CA ALA A 313 -17.97 -10.78 -1.76
C ALA A 313 -17.02 -11.75 -2.48
N ALA A 314 -17.49 -12.94 -2.87
CA ALA A 314 -16.69 -13.92 -3.61
C ALA A 314 -16.29 -13.41 -5.02
N LEU A 315 -17.20 -12.79 -5.76
CA LEU A 315 -16.90 -12.21 -7.07
C LEU A 315 -15.90 -11.05 -6.94
N MET A 316 -16.07 -10.21 -5.94
CA MET A 316 -15.17 -9.11 -5.66
C MET A 316 -13.80 -9.61 -5.17
N PHE A 317 -13.75 -10.69 -4.39
CA PHE A 317 -12.51 -11.36 -3.99
C PHE A 317 -11.71 -11.80 -5.23
N ILE A 318 -12.37 -12.43 -6.20
CA ILE A 318 -11.72 -12.84 -7.46
C ILE A 318 -11.13 -11.63 -8.17
N GLY A 319 -11.89 -10.54 -8.30
CA GLY A 319 -11.39 -9.31 -8.91
C GLY A 319 -10.25 -8.66 -8.12
N TRP A 320 -10.28 -8.78 -6.78
CA TRP A 320 -9.24 -8.18 -5.92
C TRP A 320 -7.88 -8.89 -6.03
N LEU A 321 -7.83 -10.09 -6.63
CA LEU A 321 -6.56 -10.73 -7.03
C LEU A 321 -5.72 -9.82 -7.94
N GLY A 322 -6.34 -8.85 -8.62
CA GLY A 322 -5.66 -7.80 -9.36
C GLY A 322 -4.64 -7.00 -8.55
N THR A 323 -4.77 -6.93 -7.21
CA THR A 323 -3.76 -6.29 -6.35
C THR A 323 -2.38 -6.97 -6.40
N GLY A 324 -2.30 -8.22 -6.82
CA GLY A 324 -1.03 -8.92 -7.04
C GLY A 324 -0.16 -8.33 -8.17
N THR A 325 -0.74 -7.51 -9.05
CA THR A 325 0.00 -6.82 -10.11
C THR A 325 0.96 -5.75 -9.58
N PHE A 326 0.67 -5.18 -8.40
CA PHE A 326 1.46 -4.07 -7.84
C PHE A 326 2.93 -4.45 -7.63
N ALA A 327 3.21 -5.63 -7.09
CA ALA A 327 4.57 -6.11 -6.93
C ALA A 327 5.28 -6.29 -8.28
N LEU A 328 4.54 -6.65 -9.34
CA LEU A 328 5.11 -6.90 -10.68
C LEU A 328 5.50 -5.59 -11.37
N PHE A 329 4.57 -4.65 -11.54
CA PHE A 329 4.87 -3.42 -12.29
C PHE A 329 5.65 -2.37 -11.47
N MET A 330 5.54 -2.34 -10.14
CA MET A 330 6.31 -1.42 -9.30
C MET A 330 7.70 -1.94 -8.92
N GLY A 331 7.89 -3.26 -8.90
CA GLY A 331 9.11 -3.89 -8.39
C GLY A 331 9.79 -4.79 -9.40
N VAL A 332 9.19 -5.94 -9.70
CA VAL A 332 9.87 -7.05 -10.40
C VAL A 332 10.27 -6.65 -11.83
N ILE A 333 9.32 -6.19 -12.66
CA ILE A 333 9.59 -5.84 -14.06
C ILE A 333 10.62 -4.71 -14.17
N PRO A 334 10.54 -3.60 -13.40
CA PRO A 334 11.57 -2.56 -13.43
C PRO A 334 12.96 -3.07 -13.05
N THR A 335 13.08 -3.94 -12.04
CA THR A 335 14.38 -4.47 -11.60
C THR A 335 14.98 -5.47 -12.58
N GLU A 336 14.17 -6.20 -13.32
CA GLU A 336 14.62 -7.12 -14.38
C GLU A 336 14.93 -6.39 -15.70
N THR A 337 14.31 -5.23 -15.95
CA THR A 337 14.50 -4.44 -17.17
C THR A 337 15.73 -3.55 -17.09
N LEU A 338 16.03 -2.99 -15.90
CA LEU A 338 17.11 -2.02 -15.72
C LEU A 338 18.36 -2.64 -15.09
N PRO A 339 19.56 -2.15 -15.44
CA PRO A 339 20.76 -2.47 -14.68
C PRO A 339 20.57 -2.15 -13.18
N THR A 340 21.20 -2.93 -12.31
CA THR A 340 21.06 -2.85 -10.84
C THR A 340 21.21 -1.42 -10.29
N ARG A 341 22.13 -0.64 -10.89
CA ARG A 341 22.38 0.78 -10.54
C ARG A 341 21.20 1.72 -10.79
N HIS A 342 20.31 1.38 -11.73
CA HIS A 342 19.15 2.22 -12.11
C HIS A 342 17.81 1.64 -11.63
N ALA A 343 17.81 0.43 -11.08
CA ALA A 343 16.60 -0.28 -10.67
C ALA A 343 15.79 0.52 -9.63
N ALA A 344 16.45 1.07 -8.61
CA ALA A 344 15.78 1.87 -7.58
C ALA A 344 15.14 3.15 -8.15
N SER A 345 15.83 3.82 -9.08
CA SER A 345 15.30 5.02 -9.73
C SER A 345 14.13 4.69 -10.65
N GLY A 346 14.20 3.55 -11.36
CA GLY A 346 13.10 3.06 -12.21
C GLY A 346 11.85 2.72 -11.38
N MET A 347 12.03 1.99 -10.29
CA MET A 347 10.91 1.72 -9.35
C MET A 347 10.32 3.01 -8.79
N GLY A 348 11.17 3.97 -8.37
CA GLY A 348 10.73 5.27 -7.86
C GLY A 348 9.93 6.07 -8.89
N LEU A 349 10.31 6.04 -10.17
CA LEU A 349 9.58 6.67 -11.26
C LEU A 349 8.18 6.05 -11.44
N VAL A 350 8.10 4.72 -11.48
CA VAL A 350 6.83 4.01 -11.65
C VAL A 350 5.90 4.26 -10.45
N MET A 351 6.42 4.16 -9.22
CA MET A 351 5.65 4.43 -8.01
C MET A 351 5.20 5.89 -7.96
N GLY A 352 6.09 6.85 -8.24
CA GLY A 352 5.77 8.27 -8.23
C GLY A 352 4.69 8.64 -9.24
N ALA A 353 4.77 8.12 -10.47
CA ALA A 353 3.75 8.32 -11.49
C ALA A 353 2.38 7.76 -11.04
N GLY A 354 2.38 6.54 -10.49
CA GLY A 354 1.17 5.90 -9.95
C GLY A 354 0.54 6.69 -8.81
N GLU A 355 1.34 7.16 -7.85
CA GLU A 355 0.85 7.91 -6.68
C GLU A 355 0.30 9.29 -7.06
N VAL A 356 0.94 10.01 -7.99
CA VAL A 356 0.44 11.32 -8.43
C VAL A 356 -0.93 11.17 -9.13
N ILE A 357 -1.04 10.25 -10.07
CA ILE A 357 -2.28 10.06 -10.82
C ILE A 357 -3.31 9.29 -9.99
N GLY A 358 -2.90 8.21 -9.34
CA GLY A 358 -3.80 7.30 -8.64
C GLY A 358 -4.08 7.70 -7.20
N GLY A 359 -3.04 8.06 -6.46
CA GLY A 359 -3.19 8.44 -5.06
C GLY A 359 -3.80 9.84 -4.88
N PHE A 360 -3.34 10.81 -5.66
CA PHE A 360 -3.80 12.19 -5.53
C PHE A 360 -4.95 12.55 -6.50
N CYS A 361 -4.74 12.41 -7.82
CA CYS A 361 -5.74 12.89 -8.78
C CYS A 361 -7.01 12.04 -8.80
N ALA A 362 -6.90 10.70 -8.73
CA ALA A 362 -8.03 9.82 -8.95
C ALA A 362 -9.14 9.93 -7.89
N PRO A 363 -8.88 9.96 -6.57
CA PRO A 363 -9.95 10.11 -5.60
C PRO A 363 -10.64 11.47 -5.71
N LEU A 364 -9.88 12.55 -5.97
CA LEU A 364 -10.44 13.90 -6.15
C LEU A 364 -11.37 13.95 -7.38
N LEU A 365 -10.87 13.50 -8.54
CA LEU A 365 -11.63 13.49 -9.79
C LEU A 365 -12.80 12.49 -9.72
N GLY A 366 -12.62 11.36 -9.05
CA GLY A 366 -13.68 10.38 -8.81
C GLY A 366 -14.81 10.95 -7.97
N GLY A 367 -14.47 11.70 -6.92
CA GLY A 367 -15.45 12.40 -6.08
C GLY A 367 -16.19 13.49 -6.85
N TRP A 368 -15.47 14.31 -7.61
CA TRP A 368 -16.08 15.32 -8.47
C TRP A 368 -17.02 14.68 -9.52
N ALA A 369 -16.62 13.61 -10.18
CA ALA A 369 -17.46 12.89 -11.12
C ALA A 369 -18.71 12.29 -10.45
N ALA A 370 -18.58 11.81 -9.20
CA ALA A 370 -19.71 11.32 -8.42
C ALA A 370 -20.72 12.43 -8.08
N ASP A 371 -20.26 13.64 -7.78
CA ASP A 371 -21.13 14.79 -7.51
C ASP A 371 -21.86 15.29 -8.78
N GLN A 372 -21.20 15.20 -9.96
CA GLN A 372 -21.82 15.61 -11.22
C GLN A 372 -22.80 14.58 -11.79
N THR A 373 -22.66 13.31 -11.42
CA THR A 373 -23.46 12.22 -11.99
C THR A 373 -24.08 11.32 -10.91
N THR A 374 -23.37 10.30 -10.50
CA THR A 374 -23.78 9.36 -9.44
C THR A 374 -22.56 8.76 -8.75
N LEU A 375 -22.76 8.25 -7.55
CA LEU A 375 -21.72 7.55 -6.78
C LEU A 375 -21.18 6.27 -7.50
N ALA A 376 -21.83 5.84 -8.58
CA ALA A 376 -21.31 4.77 -9.44
C ALA A 376 -20.15 5.22 -10.36
N ALA A 377 -19.98 6.54 -10.58
CA ALA A 377 -18.94 7.04 -11.48
C ALA A 377 -17.50 6.61 -11.09
N PRO A 378 -17.05 6.74 -9.84
CA PRO A 378 -15.72 6.26 -9.44
C PRO A 378 -15.52 4.77 -9.73
N ILE A 379 -16.55 3.94 -9.50
CA ILE A 379 -16.47 2.50 -9.76
C ILE A 379 -16.41 2.19 -11.26
N LYS A 380 -17.13 2.95 -12.09
CA LYS A 380 -17.04 2.85 -13.56
C LYS A 380 -15.68 3.29 -14.07
N ILE A 381 -15.11 4.38 -13.53
CA ILE A 381 -13.75 4.82 -13.86
C ILE A 381 -12.74 3.74 -13.51
N ALA A 382 -12.87 3.11 -12.33
CA ALA A 382 -12.01 1.99 -11.95
C ALA A 382 -12.11 0.80 -12.91
N ALA A 383 -13.32 0.49 -13.43
CA ALA A 383 -13.49 -0.56 -14.45
C ALA A 383 -12.74 -0.20 -15.77
N ILE A 384 -12.85 1.04 -16.21
CA ILE A 384 -12.13 1.53 -17.40
C ILE A 384 -10.61 1.45 -17.18
N CYS A 385 -10.12 1.83 -16.00
CA CYS A 385 -8.71 1.74 -15.65
C CYS A 385 -8.21 0.28 -15.69
N ALA A 386 -8.94 -0.67 -15.11
CA ALA A 386 -8.59 -2.09 -15.13
C ALA A 386 -8.54 -2.65 -16.55
N PHE A 387 -9.55 -2.34 -17.37
CA PHE A 387 -9.58 -2.76 -18.79
C PHE A 387 -8.40 -2.20 -19.57
N SER A 388 -8.15 -0.90 -19.45
CA SER A 388 -7.04 -0.24 -20.13
C SER A 388 -5.69 -0.79 -19.69
N ALA A 389 -5.52 -1.09 -18.39
CA ALA A 389 -4.31 -1.72 -17.87
C ALA A 389 -4.09 -3.11 -18.46
N ALA A 390 -5.15 -3.93 -18.56
CA ALA A 390 -5.06 -5.24 -19.20
C ALA A 390 -4.62 -5.13 -20.67
N VAL A 391 -5.18 -4.20 -21.41
CA VAL A 391 -4.76 -3.93 -22.82
C VAL A 391 -3.29 -3.52 -22.88
N LEU A 392 -2.82 -2.63 -21.99
CA LEU A 392 -1.41 -2.21 -21.98
C LEU A 392 -0.45 -3.36 -21.65
N CYS A 393 -0.87 -4.33 -20.81
CA CYS A 393 -0.05 -5.49 -20.51
C CYS A 393 0.29 -6.34 -21.73
N LEU A 394 -0.53 -6.33 -22.79
CA LEU A 394 -0.24 -7.04 -24.03
C LEU A 394 1.02 -6.52 -24.74
N PHE A 395 1.38 -5.26 -24.50
CA PHE A 395 2.54 -4.61 -25.11
C PHE A 395 3.83 -4.77 -24.30
N LEU A 396 3.78 -5.31 -23.08
CA LEU A 396 4.96 -5.62 -22.27
C LEU A 396 5.83 -6.66 -22.99
N LYS A 397 7.16 -6.48 -22.86
CA LYS A 397 8.13 -7.53 -23.19
C LYS A 397 8.31 -8.43 -21.97
N GLU A 398 8.37 -9.74 -22.21
CA GLU A 398 8.65 -10.71 -21.14
C GLU A 398 10.03 -10.48 -20.55
N THR A 399 10.11 -10.54 -19.21
CA THR A 399 11.37 -10.32 -18.47
C THR A 399 11.74 -11.51 -17.57
N ALA A 400 10.84 -12.49 -17.40
CA ALA A 400 11.10 -13.63 -16.54
C ALA A 400 12.33 -14.43 -17.01
N PRO A 401 13.34 -14.66 -16.16
CA PRO A 401 14.56 -15.38 -16.53
C PRO A 401 14.28 -16.78 -17.12
N VAL A 402 13.28 -17.48 -16.60
CA VAL A 402 12.84 -18.81 -17.08
C VAL A 402 12.36 -18.79 -18.54
N LYS A 403 11.81 -17.66 -19.00
CA LYS A 403 11.27 -17.51 -20.37
C LYS A 403 12.26 -16.87 -21.32
N VAL A 404 13.18 -16.03 -20.81
CA VAL A 404 14.17 -15.31 -21.63
C VAL A 404 15.44 -16.14 -21.81
N GLY A 405 15.56 -17.32 -21.16
CA GLY A 405 16.70 -18.22 -21.32
C GLY A 405 17.99 -17.73 -20.65
N ILE A 406 17.89 -16.78 -19.72
CA ILE A 406 19.02 -16.36 -18.88
C ILE A 406 19.19 -17.41 -17.79
N PRO A 407 20.35 -18.13 -17.71
CA PRO A 407 20.59 -19.09 -16.63
C PRO A 407 20.44 -18.36 -15.29
N ALA A 408 19.66 -18.96 -14.36
CA ALA A 408 19.63 -18.47 -12.99
C ALA A 408 21.08 -18.37 -12.48
N VAL A 409 21.50 -17.18 -12.06
CA VAL A 409 22.81 -16.98 -11.42
C VAL A 409 22.84 -17.91 -10.21
N ARG A 410 23.51 -19.05 -10.32
CA ARG A 410 23.82 -19.89 -9.15
C ARG A 410 24.67 -19.02 -8.23
N PRO A 411 24.35 -18.94 -6.94
CA PRO A 411 25.31 -18.37 -6.00
C PRO A 411 26.62 -19.16 -6.18
N GLU A 412 27.69 -18.46 -6.49
CA GLU A 412 29.03 -19.06 -6.51
C GLU A 412 29.22 -19.81 -5.21
N SER A 413 29.42 -21.13 -5.34
CA SER A 413 29.78 -21.96 -4.21
C SER A 413 31.11 -21.42 -3.64
N ALA A 414 31.11 -21.14 -2.35
CA ALA A 414 32.24 -20.64 -1.58
C ALA A 414 33.43 -21.65 -1.50
N ASP A 415 33.50 -22.63 -2.42
CA ASP A 415 34.43 -23.73 -2.40
C ASP A 415 35.60 -23.61 -3.43
N SER A 416 35.89 -22.41 -3.91
CA SER A 416 37.07 -22.19 -4.78
C SER A 416 37.92 -20.99 -4.34
N LEU A 417 38.49 -21.10 -3.15
CA LEU A 417 39.75 -20.41 -2.83
C LEU A 417 40.80 -21.47 -2.49
N PRO A 418 41.94 -21.45 -3.16
CA PRO A 418 43.07 -22.36 -2.89
C PRO A 418 43.72 -22.06 -1.54
#